data_84d1da9e4d1184768b3cd66999234fe7
#
_entry.id   84d1da9e4d1184768b3cd66999234fe7
#
_cell.length_a   1.000
_cell.length_b   1.000
_cell.length_c   1.000
_cell.angle_alpha   90.00
_cell.angle_beta   90.00
_cell.angle_gamma   90.00
#
_symmetry.space_group_name_H-M   'P 1'
#
loop_
_entity.id
_entity.type
_entity.pdbx_description
1 polymer ?
#
loop_
_entity_poly.entity_id
_entity_poly.type
_entity_poly.pdbx_seq_one_letter_code
_entity_poly.pdbx_strand_id
1 'polypeptide(L)'
;QFAKQQLERLGYQDIFVGKASVQITDGLEASARRARYKVFQQAIETYDPKYFLLGHTKNDQAEGVLLGLARGSGTKSLSGMQEISGIFLRPLLQIDRATTEIACHEANIEFWNDPHNSNQDFTRVRVRENILPILENEIGPGITDALARSAKILREDAMALDGWAESVFRQVDPLDIEISTLSDLPVAVRSRVLRLAIYAAGAPSGSISAAHLEPIEALVSDWRGQGHTSLPGGVKVGRISGRLSLSKPQPNQPEK
;
A
#
# COMPACT_ATOMS: atom_id res chain seq x y z
N GLN A 1 29.25 3.55 -2.74
CA GLN A 1 30.31 4.32 -3.44
C GLN A 1 30.14 4.27 -4.97
N PHE A 2 29.92 3.10 -5.58
CA PHE A 2 29.80 2.94 -7.03
C PHE A 2 28.72 3.86 -7.64
N ALA A 3 27.48 3.80 -7.15
CA ALA A 3 26.38 4.65 -7.65
C ALA A 3 26.69 6.15 -7.55
N LYS A 4 27.38 6.56 -6.49
CA LYS A 4 27.83 7.95 -6.33
C LYS A 4 28.81 8.35 -7.44
N GLN A 5 29.81 7.52 -7.70
CA GLN A 5 30.79 7.77 -8.77
C GLN A 5 30.13 7.85 -10.16
N GLN A 6 29.13 7.01 -10.45
CA GLN A 6 28.39 7.09 -11.69
C GLN A 6 27.59 8.39 -11.81
N LEU A 7 26.94 8.84 -10.73
CA LEU A 7 26.21 10.10 -10.73
C LEU A 7 27.17 11.28 -10.95
N GLU A 8 28.35 11.28 -10.33
CA GLU A 8 29.39 12.31 -10.55
C GLU A 8 29.87 12.32 -12.01
N ARG A 9 30.08 11.15 -12.65
CA ARG A 9 30.42 11.01 -14.09
C ARG A 9 29.32 11.57 -15.01
N LEU A 10 28.05 11.42 -14.61
CA LEU A 10 26.88 11.96 -15.32
C LEU A 10 26.66 13.45 -15.08
N GLY A 11 27.53 14.10 -14.27
CA GLY A 11 27.51 15.55 -14.03
C GLY A 11 26.62 16.02 -12.88
N TYR A 12 26.08 15.08 -12.07
CA TYR A 12 25.35 15.46 -10.87
C TYR A 12 26.29 15.95 -9.78
N GLN A 13 26.03 17.15 -9.22
CA GLN A 13 26.85 17.75 -8.18
C GLN A 13 26.24 17.55 -6.77
N ASP A 14 24.92 17.63 -6.67
CA ASP A 14 24.20 17.46 -5.41
C ASP A 14 23.82 15.99 -5.20
N ILE A 15 24.69 15.25 -4.50
CA ILE A 15 24.49 13.81 -4.26
C ILE A 15 24.33 13.56 -2.76
N PHE A 16 23.14 13.17 -2.35
CA PHE A 16 22.87 12.75 -0.98
C PHE A 16 23.15 11.26 -0.80
N VAL A 17 23.99 10.93 0.18
CA VAL A 17 24.30 9.54 0.55
C VAL A 17 23.75 9.27 1.94
N GLY A 18 22.58 8.64 2.00
CA GLY A 18 21.94 8.24 3.24
C GLY A 18 22.36 6.84 3.70
N LYS A 19 22.52 6.64 5.00
CA LYS A 19 22.81 5.35 5.61
C LYS A 19 21.56 4.82 6.30
N ALA A 20 21.02 3.68 5.80
CA ALA A 20 19.88 3.02 6.41
C ALA A 20 20.34 2.08 7.53
N SER A 21 19.77 2.21 8.73
CA SER A 21 19.91 1.26 9.82
C SER A 21 18.66 0.39 9.92
N VAL A 22 18.80 -0.90 9.68
CA VAL A 22 17.67 -1.85 9.67
C VAL A 22 17.54 -2.52 11.02
N GLN A 23 16.45 -2.22 11.73
CA GLN A 23 16.04 -2.97 12.92
C GLN A 23 14.90 -3.92 12.53
N ILE A 24 15.15 -5.23 12.68
CA ILE A 24 14.20 -6.27 12.26
C ILE A 24 13.10 -6.40 13.32
N THR A 25 11.84 -6.12 12.94
CA THR A 25 10.67 -6.22 13.83
C THR A 25 9.58 -7.13 13.27
N ASP A 26 9.25 -7.01 11.99
CA ASP A 26 8.13 -7.69 11.30
C ASP A 26 8.57 -8.37 9.98
N GLY A 27 9.81 -8.83 9.97
CA GLY A 27 10.46 -9.43 8.82
C GLY A 27 11.48 -8.50 8.16
N LEU A 28 12.53 -9.11 7.58
CA LEU A 28 13.67 -8.39 7.03
C LEU A 28 13.27 -7.41 5.91
N GLU A 29 12.42 -7.86 4.99
CA GLU A 29 12.00 -7.06 3.82
C GLU A 29 11.20 -5.82 4.22
N ALA A 30 10.21 -5.98 5.13
CA ALA A 30 9.40 -4.87 5.63
C ALA A 30 10.25 -3.87 6.42
N SER A 31 11.15 -4.37 7.27
CA SER A 31 12.05 -3.56 8.07
C SER A 31 13.05 -2.78 7.22
N ALA A 32 13.64 -3.42 6.20
CA ALA A 32 14.53 -2.77 5.24
C ALA A 32 13.79 -1.68 4.43
N ARG A 33 12.53 -1.95 4.04
CA ARG A 33 11.68 -0.95 3.36
C ARG A 33 11.45 0.27 4.26
N ARG A 34 11.06 0.07 5.52
CA ARG A 34 10.86 1.20 6.47
C ARG A 34 12.13 2.01 6.66
N ALA A 35 13.27 1.35 6.87
CA ALA A 35 14.55 2.03 7.03
C ALA A 35 14.90 2.88 5.80
N ARG A 36 14.67 2.37 4.58
CA ARG A 36 14.85 3.13 3.33
C ARG A 36 13.94 4.34 3.24
N TYR A 37 12.65 4.21 3.56
CA TYR A 37 11.72 5.34 3.53
C TYR A 37 12.05 6.40 4.58
N LYS A 38 12.62 6.01 5.73
CA LYS A 38 13.13 6.96 6.72
C LYS A 38 14.29 7.80 6.16
N VAL A 39 15.19 7.18 5.39
CA VAL A 39 16.27 7.91 4.69
C VAL A 39 15.71 8.83 3.60
N PHE A 40 14.68 8.39 2.86
CA PHE A 40 14.00 9.25 1.88
C PHE A 40 13.38 10.46 2.56
N GLN A 41 12.74 10.28 3.72
CA GLN A 41 12.17 11.38 4.49
C GLN A 41 13.25 12.41 4.90
N GLN A 42 14.42 11.96 5.34
CA GLN A 42 15.56 12.85 5.66
C GLN A 42 16.02 13.65 4.43
N ALA A 43 16.11 13.01 3.26
CA ALA A 43 16.45 13.71 2.03
C ALA A 43 15.38 14.73 1.63
N ILE A 44 14.11 14.40 1.78
CA ILE A 44 12.98 15.28 1.50
C ILE A 44 13.02 16.51 2.42
N GLU A 45 13.24 16.33 3.72
CA GLU A 45 13.35 17.42 4.70
C GLU A 45 14.57 18.32 4.47
N THR A 46 15.66 17.73 3.93
CA THR A 46 16.91 18.48 3.68
C THR A 46 16.83 19.33 2.41
N TYR A 47 16.23 18.79 1.34
CA TYR A 47 16.29 19.38 0.00
C TYR A 47 14.97 19.95 -0.50
N ASP A 48 13.88 19.69 0.20
CA ASP A 48 12.50 20.10 -0.17
C ASP A 48 12.18 19.87 -1.66
N PRO A 49 12.38 18.64 -2.20
CA PRO A 49 12.22 18.39 -3.61
C PRO A 49 10.74 18.45 -4.01
N LYS A 50 10.44 19.08 -5.13
CA LYS A 50 9.08 19.07 -5.69
C LYS A 50 8.60 17.66 -6.00
N TYR A 51 9.51 16.78 -6.46
CA TYR A 51 9.24 15.39 -6.79
C TYR A 51 10.39 14.49 -6.34
N PHE A 52 10.05 13.27 -5.93
CA PHE A 52 11.00 12.22 -5.55
C PHE A 52 10.81 11.02 -6.49
N LEU A 53 11.79 10.77 -7.37
CA LEU A 53 11.70 9.73 -8.37
C LEU A 53 12.13 8.37 -7.81
N LEU A 54 11.34 7.34 -8.07
CA LEU A 54 11.63 5.96 -7.66
C LEU A 54 11.75 5.07 -8.91
N GLY A 55 12.81 4.28 -8.99
CA GLY A 55 13.12 3.41 -10.12
C GLY A 55 12.37 2.07 -10.13
N HIS A 56 11.09 2.04 -9.72
CA HIS A 56 10.28 0.82 -9.82
C HIS A 56 9.87 0.58 -11.27
N THR A 57 9.93 -0.68 -11.69
CA THR A 57 9.62 -1.15 -13.05
C THR A 57 8.29 -1.93 -13.10
N LYS A 58 7.89 -2.32 -14.31
CA LYS A 58 6.73 -3.20 -14.53
C LYS A 58 6.88 -4.55 -13.82
N ASN A 59 8.10 -5.09 -13.78
CA ASN A 59 8.39 -6.32 -13.05
C ASN A 59 8.08 -6.19 -11.55
N ASP A 60 8.40 -5.04 -10.94
CA ASP A 60 8.07 -4.78 -9.53
C ASP A 60 6.55 -4.73 -9.29
N GLN A 61 5.76 -4.30 -10.29
CA GLN A 61 4.30 -4.38 -10.24
C GLN A 61 3.83 -5.83 -10.21
N ALA A 62 4.29 -6.65 -11.16
CA ALA A 62 3.91 -8.06 -11.25
C ALA A 62 4.27 -8.83 -9.97
N GLU A 63 5.49 -8.62 -9.45
CA GLU A 63 5.92 -9.18 -8.16
C GLU A 63 4.97 -8.80 -7.03
N GLY A 64 4.61 -7.51 -6.96
CA GLY A 64 3.69 -6.99 -5.95
C GLY A 64 2.30 -7.61 -6.01
N VAL A 65 1.76 -7.81 -7.21
CA VAL A 65 0.45 -8.44 -7.43
C VAL A 65 0.47 -9.91 -6.98
N LEU A 66 1.48 -10.69 -7.40
CA LEU A 66 1.60 -12.09 -6.99
C LEU A 66 1.72 -12.23 -5.47
N LEU A 67 2.53 -11.39 -4.84
CA LEU A 67 2.65 -11.37 -3.38
C LEU A 67 1.34 -10.95 -2.69
N GLY A 68 0.55 -10.07 -3.31
CA GLY A 68 -0.77 -9.70 -2.85
C GLY A 68 -1.76 -10.86 -2.93
N LEU A 69 -1.79 -11.56 -4.06
CA LEU A 69 -2.62 -12.75 -4.29
C LEU A 69 -2.29 -13.86 -3.29
N ALA A 70 -1.01 -14.16 -3.11
CA ALA A 70 -0.54 -15.18 -2.17
C ALA A 70 -0.95 -14.92 -0.71
N ARG A 71 -1.21 -13.65 -0.35
CA ARG A 71 -1.68 -13.26 0.98
C ARG A 71 -3.20 -13.16 1.10
N GLY A 72 -3.95 -13.46 0.05
CA GLY A 72 -5.40 -13.28 0.04
C GLY A 72 -5.83 -11.81 0.18
N SER A 73 -5.02 -10.90 -0.33
CA SER A 73 -5.25 -9.46 -0.16
C SER A 73 -6.40 -8.96 -1.04
N GLY A 74 -7.16 -7.98 -0.53
CA GLY A 74 -8.22 -7.30 -1.29
C GLY A 74 -7.70 -6.37 -2.39
N THR A 75 -8.64 -5.79 -3.15
CA THR A 75 -8.39 -4.93 -4.34
C THR A 75 -7.32 -3.89 -4.14
N LYS A 76 -7.30 -3.21 -2.99
CA LYS A 76 -6.30 -2.16 -2.71
C LYS A 76 -4.85 -2.67 -2.72
N SER A 77 -4.61 -3.89 -2.24
CA SER A 77 -3.27 -4.50 -2.29
C SER A 77 -2.91 -5.02 -3.68
N LEU A 78 -3.92 -5.51 -4.42
CA LEU A 78 -3.75 -6.00 -5.79
C LEU A 78 -3.62 -4.87 -6.81
N SER A 79 -4.05 -3.66 -6.47
CA SER A 79 -3.91 -2.44 -7.31
C SER A 79 -2.46 -2.04 -7.56
N GLY A 80 -1.50 -2.71 -6.94
CA GLY A 80 -0.08 -2.46 -7.11
C GLY A 80 0.36 -1.05 -6.69
N MET A 81 1.45 -0.57 -7.26
CA MET A 81 1.97 0.77 -7.01
C MET A 81 1.33 1.78 -7.97
N GLN A 82 1.06 2.99 -7.45
CA GLN A 82 0.65 4.14 -8.27
C GLN A 82 1.86 4.78 -8.93
N GLU A 83 1.69 5.32 -10.14
CA GLU A 83 2.71 6.11 -10.82
C GLU A 83 3.05 7.37 -10.03
N ILE A 84 2.02 7.99 -9.46
CA ILE A 84 2.12 9.20 -8.63
C ILE A 84 1.49 8.90 -7.27
N SER A 85 2.22 9.15 -6.18
CA SER A 85 1.73 8.99 -4.81
C SER A 85 2.34 10.06 -3.91
N GLY A 86 1.60 11.15 -3.68
CA GLY A 86 2.15 12.36 -3.07
C GLY A 86 3.29 12.91 -3.93
N ILE A 87 4.45 13.15 -3.35
CA ILE A 87 5.64 13.64 -4.07
C ILE A 87 6.40 12.53 -4.81
N PHE A 88 6.06 11.25 -4.56
CA PHE A 88 6.76 10.11 -5.18
C PHE A 88 6.24 9.84 -6.58
N LEU A 89 7.14 9.86 -7.56
CA LEU A 89 6.88 9.49 -8.96
C LEU A 89 7.62 8.19 -9.31
N ARG A 90 7.00 7.36 -10.14
CA ARG A 90 7.58 6.10 -10.65
C ARG A 90 7.54 6.08 -12.17
N PRO A 91 8.43 6.82 -12.84
CA PRO A 91 8.36 7.01 -14.30
C PRO A 91 8.63 5.72 -15.09
N LEU A 92 9.30 4.73 -14.48
CA LEU A 92 9.63 3.47 -15.14
C LEU A 92 8.61 2.34 -14.89
N LEU A 93 7.47 2.65 -14.23
CA LEU A 93 6.52 1.64 -13.79
C LEU A 93 5.82 0.88 -14.92
N GLN A 94 5.81 1.44 -16.13
CA GLN A 94 5.28 0.82 -17.36
C GLN A 94 6.37 0.15 -18.21
N ILE A 95 7.64 0.30 -17.83
CA ILE A 95 8.80 -0.19 -18.56
C ILE A 95 9.31 -1.45 -17.85
N ASP A 96 9.63 -2.48 -18.63
CA ASP A 96 10.22 -3.68 -18.06
C ASP A 96 11.71 -3.48 -17.72
N ARG A 97 12.22 -4.35 -16.86
CA ARG A 97 13.62 -4.28 -16.40
C ARG A 97 14.60 -4.47 -17.54
N ALA A 98 14.33 -5.39 -18.46
CA ALA A 98 15.23 -5.67 -19.57
C ALA A 98 15.42 -4.43 -20.45
N THR A 99 14.36 -3.69 -20.73
CA THR A 99 14.44 -2.40 -21.45
C THR A 99 15.29 -1.38 -20.69
N THR A 100 15.21 -1.30 -19.36
CA THR A 100 16.04 -0.38 -18.57
C THR A 100 17.52 -0.77 -18.60
N GLU A 101 17.82 -2.06 -18.60
CA GLU A 101 19.19 -2.58 -18.71
C GLU A 101 19.79 -2.31 -20.10
N ILE A 102 19.01 -2.53 -21.17
CA ILE A 102 19.41 -2.19 -22.55
C ILE A 102 19.70 -0.68 -22.65
N ALA A 103 18.83 0.16 -22.14
CA ALA A 103 19.03 1.61 -22.16
C ALA A 103 20.32 2.04 -21.42
N CYS A 104 20.66 1.41 -20.30
CA CYS A 104 21.91 1.65 -19.61
C CYS A 104 23.13 1.24 -20.48
N HIS A 105 23.06 0.08 -21.14
CA HIS A 105 24.12 -0.37 -22.03
C HIS A 105 24.33 0.55 -23.24
N GLU A 106 23.24 0.96 -23.90
CA GLU A 106 23.30 1.90 -25.04
C GLU A 106 23.83 3.28 -24.65
N ALA A 107 23.50 3.72 -23.42
CA ALA A 107 24.02 4.98 -22.87
C ALA A 107 25.42 4.87 -22.26
N ASN A 108 26.07 3.71 -22.31
CA ASN A 108 27.35 3.41 -21.65
C ASN A 108 27.32 3.73 -20.13
N ILE A 109 26.19 3.48 -19.49
CA ILE A 109 26.04 3.64 -18.05
C ILE A 109 26.23 2.26 -17.40
N GLU A 110 27.31 2.13 -16.63
CA GLU A 110 27.49 0.96 -15.78
C GLU A 110 26.54 1.02 -14.60
N PHE A 111 25.84 -0.07 -14.34
CA PHE A 111 25.00 -0.21 -13.14
C PHE A 111 25.51 -1.32 -12.23
N TRP A 112 25.31 -1.13 -10.93
CA TRP A 112 25.73 -2.10 -9.94
C TRP A 112 24.64 -3.14 -9.69
N ASN A 113 25.00 -4.40 -9.89
CA ASN A 113 24.19 -5.54 -9.49
C ASN A 113 24.39 -5.79 -7.99
N ASP A 114 23.46 -5.31 -7.17
CA ASP A 114 23.49 -5.55 -5.73
C ASP A 114 23.34 -7.07 -5.46
N PRO A 115 24.27 -7.72 -4.73
CA PRO A 115 24.16 -9.14 -4.38
C PRO A 115 22.86 -9.52 -3.66
N HIS A 116 22.22 -8.57 -2.97
CA HIS A 116 20.93 -8.80 -2.33
C HIS A 116 19.79 -9.02 -3.36
N ASN A 117 19.96 -8.58 -4.60
CA ASN A 117 18.99 -8.81 -5.68
C ASN A 117 18.88 -10.29 -6.10
N SER A 118 19.88 -11.12 -5.77
CA SER A 118 19.90 -12.56 -6.03
C SER A 118 19.76 -13.40 -4.74
N ASN A 119 19.56 -12.76 -3.59
CA ASN A 119 19.40 -13.47 -2.32
C ASN A 119 18.00 -14.08 -2.20
N GLN A 120 17.93 -15.41 -2.25
CA GLN A 120 16.71 -16.22 -2.17
C GLN A 120 15.99 -16.16 -0.80
N ASP A 121 16.59 -15.58 0.23
CA ASP A 121 15.91 -15.32 1.51
C ASP A 121 14.78 -14.30 1.35
N PHE A 122 14.88 -13.42 0.35
CA PHE A 122 13.84 -12.46 0.04
C PHE A 122 12.74 -13.08 -0.83
N THR A 123 11.50 -13.00 -0.35
CA THR A 123 10.34 -13.53 -1.09
C THR A 123 10.18 -12.91 -2.47
N ARG A 124 10.46 -11.61 -2.62
CA ARG A 124 10.44 -10.94 -3.92
C ARG A 124 11.45 -11.50 -4.91
N VAL A 125 12.64 -11.85 -4.45
CA VAL A 125 13.68 -12.47 -5.30
C VAL A 125 13.19 -13.83 -5.80
N ARG A 126 12.62 -14.65 -4.90
CA ARG A 126 12.03 -15.95 -5.31
C ARG A 126 10.90 -15.80 -6.33
N VAL A 127 10.02 -14.81 -6.16
CA VAL A 127 8.97 -14.53 -7.13
C VAL A 127 9.56 -14.15 -8.48
N ARG A 128 10.54 -13.27 -8.51
CA ARG A 128 11.21 -12.79 -9.73
C ARG A 128 11.95 -13.90 -10.46
N GLU A 129 12.78 -14.64 -9.75
CA GLU A 129 13.73 -15.56 -10.38
C GLU A 129 13.17 -16.97 -10.57
N ASN A 130 12.18 -17.37 -9.76
CA ASN A 130 11.65 -18.72 -9.82
C ASN A 130 10.18 -18.74 -10.31
N ILE A 131 9.30 -17.90 -9.76
CA ILE A 131 7.86 -18.04 -10.01
C ILE A 131 7.46 -17.37 -11.34
N LEU A 132 7.85 -16.11 -11.56
CA LEU A 132 7.49 -15.41 -12.80
C LEU A 132 8.00 -16.15 -14.05
N PRO A 133 9.26 -16.65 -14.13
CA PRO A 133 9.71 -17.41 -15.27
C PRO A 133 8.93 -18.71 -15.51
N ILE A 134 8.54 -19.41 -14.45
CA ILE A 134 7.66 -20.61 -14.56
C ILE A 134 6.32 -20.20 -15.12
N LEU A 135 5.68 -19.15 -14.62
CA LEU A 135 4.39 -18.69 -15.13
C LEU A 135 4.46 -18.26 -16.61
N GLU A 136 5.53 -17.56 -17.01
CA GLU A 136 5.77 -17.18 -18.42
C GLU A 136 5.92 -18.39 -19.32
N ASN A 137 6.55 -19.48 -18.84
CA ASN A 137 6.77 -20.70 -19.61
C ASN A 137 5.53 -21.61 -19.67
N GLU A 138 4.84 -21.82 -18.54
CA GLU A 138 3.78 -22.83 -18.41
C GLU A 138 2.39 -22.27 -18.75
N ILE A 139 2.12 -20.99 -18.44
CA ILE A 139 0.83 -20.35 -18.75
C ILE A 139 0.90 -19.65 -20.11
N GLY A 140 2.06 -19.09 -20.44
CA GLY A 140 2.32 -18.41 -21.70
C GLY A 140 3.02 -17.07 -21.52
N PRO A 141 3.63 -16.55 -22.60
CA PRO A 141 4.37 -15.29 -22.57
C PRO A 141 3.43 -14.10 -22.29
N GLY A 142 3.94 -13.11 -21.56
CA GLY A 142 3.22 -11.87 -21.25
C GLY A 142 2.49 -11.89 -19.92
N ILE A 143 2.78 -12.85 -19.03
CA ILE A 143 2.16 -12.90 -17.69
C ILE A 143 2.51 -11.67 -16.86
N THR A 144 3.74 -11.17 -16.96
CA THR A 144 4.21 -9.94 -16.30
C THR A 144 3.37 -8.74 -16.74
N ASP A 145 3.12 -8.60 -18.03
CA ASP A 145 2.27 -7.57 -18.60
C ASP A 145 0.81 -7.72 -18.16
N ALA A 146 0.30 -8.96 -18.14
CA ALA A 146 -1.07 -9.26 -17.71
C ALA A 146 -1.28 -8.89 -16.24
N LEU A 147 -0.35 -9.22 -15.35
CA LEU A 147 -0.40 -8.85 -13.92
C LEU A 147 -0.35 -7.34 -13.74
N ALA A 148 0.52 -6.63 -14.47
CA ALA A 148 0.60 -5.18 -14.41
C ALA A 148 -0.69 -4.51 -14.91
N ARG A 149 -1.30 -5.02 -16.01
CA ARG A 149 -2.61 -4.54 -16.51
C ARG A 149 -3.72 -4.79 -15.50
N SER A 150 -3.77 -5.98 -14.90
CA SER A 150 -4.76 -6.31 -13.86
C SER A 150 -4.66 -5.36 -12.67
N ALA A 151 -3.43 -5.05 -12.21
CA ALA A 151 -3.21 -4.08 -11.15
C ALA A 151 -3.74 -2.68 -11.51
N LYS A 152 -3.58 -2.24 -12.77
CA LYS A 152 -4.09 -0.96 -13.26
C LYS A 152 -5.62 -0.94 -13.22
N ILE A 153 -6.28 -1.97 -13.76
CA ILE A 153 -7.75 -2.07 -13.78
C ILE A 153 -8.30 -2.06 -12.36
N LEU A 154 -7.75 -2.92 -11.48
CA LEU A 154 -8.16 -2.99 -10.07
C LEU A 154 -7.96 -1.65 -9.33
N ARG A 155 -6.99 -0.85 -9.75
CA ARG A 155 -6.75 0.47 -9.18
C ARG A 155 -7.82 1.45 -9.61
N GLU A 156 -8.18 1.47 -10.88
CA GLU A 156 -9.23 2.32 -11.44
C GLU A 156 -10.58 2.01 -10.75
N ASP A 157 -10.91 0.74 -10.60
CA ASP A 157 -12.11 0.29 -9.87
C ASP A 157 -12.07 0.69 -8.39
N ALA A 158 -10.93 0.48 -7.73
CA ALA A 158 -10.76 0.87 -6.32
C ALA A 158 -10.90 2.38 -6.12
N MET A 159 -10.33 3.20 -7.01
CA MET A 159 -10.45 4.66 -6.96
C MET A 159 -11.89 5.14 -7.15
N ALA A 160 -12.65 4.53 -8.05
CA ALA A 160 -14.06 4.86 -8.26
C ALA A 160 -14.89 4.54 -6.99
N LEU A 161 -14.68 3.37 -6.39
CA LEU A 161 -15.36 2.96 -5.16
C LEU A 161 -14.93 3.80 -3.95
N ASP A 162 -13.65 4.16 -3.84
CA ASP A 162 -13.14 5.03 -2.78
C ASP A 162 -13.74 6.44 -2.92
N GLY A 163 -13.80 7.00 -4.14
CA GLY A 163 -14.43 8.30 -4.41
C GLY A 163 -15.94 8.31 -4.08
N TRP A 164 -16.65 7.22 -4.38
CA TRP A 164 -18.05 7.08 -3.97
C TRP A 164 -18.18 7.05 -2.44
N ALA A 165 -17.39 6.22 -1.78
CA ALA A 165 -17.39 6.14 -0.31
C ALA A 165 -17.06 7.48 0.35
N GLU A 166 -16.09 8.22 -0.16
CA GLU A 166 -15.76 9.56 0.32
C GLU A 166 -16.89 10.56 0.12
N SER A 167 -17.64 10.47 -0.98
CA SER A 167 -18.80 11.34 -1.23
C SER A 167 -19.91 11.10 -0.22
N VAL A 168 -20.17 9.82 0.13
CA VAL A 168 -21.13 9.46 1.19
C VAL A 168 -20.63 9.92 2.56
N PHE A 169 -19.35 9.63 2.84
CA PHE A 169 -18.74 9.96 4.13
C PHE A 169 -18.77 11.45 4.46
N ARG A 170 -18.63 12.33 3.47
CA ARG A 170 -18.74 13.79 3.65
C ARG A 170 -20.15 14.28 4.05
N GLN A 171 -21.18 13.45 3.85
CA GLN A 171 -22.58 13.80 4.13
C GLN A 171 -23.09 13.26 5.46
N VAL A 172 -22.28 12.51 6.20
CA VAL A 172 -22.67 11.89 7.48
C VAL A 172 -21.80 12.38 8.63
N ASP A 173 -22.33 12.29 9.86
CA ASP A 173 -21.49 12.42 11.05
C ASP A 173 -20.66 11.13 11.21
N PRO A 174 -19.33 11.20 11.14
CA PRO A 174 -18.46 10.03 11.24
C PRO A 174 -18.63 9.19 12.50
N LEU A 175 -19.12 9.79 13.57
CA LEU A 175 -19.28 9.13 14.87
C LEU A 175 -20.69 8.63 15.13
N ASP A 176 -21.66 9.03 14.30
CA ASP A 176 -23.07 8.67 14.48
C ASP A 176 -23.81 8.59 13.14
N ILE A 177 -23.73 7.43 12.48
CA ILE A 177 -24.26 7.21 11.13
C ILE A 177 -25.59 6.48 11.18
N GLU A 178 -26.59 6.95 10.44
CA GLU A 178 -27.86 6.23 10.29
C GLU A 178 -27.66 4.89 9.57
N ILE A 179 -28.26 3.83 10.12
CA ILE A 179 -28.17 2.49 9.54
C ILE A 179 -28.79 2.45 8.13
N SER A 180 -29.88 3.18 7.88
CA SER A 180 -30.51 3.30 6.55
C SER A 180 -29.51 3.77 5.50
N THR A 181 -28.73 4.81 5.80
CA THR A 181 -27.70 5.33 4.89
C THR A 181 -26.65 4.26 4.52
N LEU A 182 -26.29 3.40 5.48
CA LEU A 182 -25.31 2.35 5.25
C LEU A 182 -25.91 1.12 4.56
N SER A 183 -27.14 0.73 4.92
CA SER A 183 -27.81 -0.47 4.38
C SER A 183 -28.09 -0.36 2.88
N ASP A 184 -28.37 0.84 2.39
CA ASP A 184 -28.67 1.11 0.98
C ASP A 184 -27.42 1.09 0.07
N LEU A 185 -26.22 1.09 0.68
CA LEU A 185 -24.97 1.06 -0.06
C LEU A 185 -24.57 -0.36 -0.46
N PRO A 186 -23.98 -0.55 -1.66
CA PRO A 186 -23.28 -1.78 -1.99
C PRO A 186 -22.21 -2.08 -0.92
N VAL A 187 -22.02 -3.35 -0.59
CA VAL A 187 -21.05 -3.80 0.44
C VAL A 187 -19.66 -3.22 0.22
N ALA A 188 -19.21 -3.15 -1.05
CA ALA A 188 -17.89 -2.61 -1.38
C ALA A 188 -17.73 -1.13 -1.06
N VAL A 189 -18.80 -0.34 -1.12
CA VAL A 189 -18.82 1.09 -0.75
C VAL A 189 -18.99 1.23 0.75
N ARG A 190 -19.97 0.52 1.33
CA ARG A 190 -20.25 0.54 2.77
C ARG A 190 -19.03 0.21 3.61
N SER A 191 -18.30 -0.86 3.28
CA SER A 191 -17.07 -1.24 3.99
C SER A 191 -15.98 -0.16 3.98
N ARG A 192 -15.94 0.65 2.91
CA ARG A 192 -15.04 1.80 2.81
C ARG A 192 -15.50 2.96 3.68
N VAL A 193 -16.80 3.28 3.69
CA VAL A 193 -17.39 4.31 4.57
C VAL A 193 -17.15 3.94 6.03
N LEU A 194 -17.40 2.69 6.41
CA LEU A 194 -17.14 2.19 7.76
C LEU A 194 -15.66 2.36 8.15
N ARG A 195 -14.74 2.04 7.26
CA ARG A 195 -13.31 2.21 7.49
C ARG A 195 -12.93 3.67 7.69
N LEU A 196 -13.47 4.58 6.88
CA LEU A 196 -13.26 6.02 7.03
C LEU A 196 -13.78 6.52 8.39
N ALA A 197 -14.98 6.08 8.79
CA ALA A 197 -15.57 6.43 10.09
C ALA A 197 -14.70 5.94 11.27
N ILE A 198 -14.20 4.71 11.18
CA ILE A 198 -13.34 4.13 12.22
C ILE A 198 -12.02 4.92 12.35
N TYR A 199 -11.43 5.34 11.23
CA TYR A 199 -10.23 6.18 11.27
C TYR A 199 -10.53 7.58 11.82
N ALA A 200 -11.66 8.17 11.47
CA ALA A 200 -12.10 9.45 12.03
C ALA A 200 -12.37 9.37 13.54
N ALA A 201 -12.79 8.19 14.04
CA ALA A 201 -12.95 7.91 15.46
C ALA A 201 -11.61 7.74 16.21
N GLY A 202 -10.47 7.64 15.50
CA GLY A 202 -9.14 7.63 16.10
C GLY A 202 -8.38 6.31 15.99
N ALA A 203 -8.86 5.33 15.21
CA ALA A 203 -8.08 4.13 14.94
C ALA A 203 -6.79 4.48 14.13
N PRO A 204 -5.65 3.87 14.43
CA PRO A 204 -4.42 4.11 13.68
C PRO A 204 -4.58 3.75 12.20
N SER A 205 -4.03 4.58 11.31
CA SER A 205 -4.08 4.32 9.87
C SER A 205 -3.47 2.95 9.54
N GLY A 206 -4.16 2.16 8.70
CA GLY A 206 -3.72 0.83 8.29
C GLY A 206 -3.92 -0.29 9.31
N SER A 207 -4.44 -0.01 10.52
CA SER A 207 -4.66 -1.03 11.55
C SER A 207 -5.93 -1.86 11.35
N ILE A 208 -6.84 -1.44 10.47
CA ILE A 208 -8.15 -2.09 10.27
C ILE A 208 -8.07 -3.12 9.16
N SER A 209 -8.16 -4.39 9.53
CA SER A 209 -8.23 -5.54 8.61
C SER A 209 -9.68 -5.87 8.21
N ALA A 210 -9.86 -6.84 7.28
CA ALA A 210 -11.18 -7.37 6.95
C ALA A 210 -11.88 -7.99 8.16
N ALA A 211 -11.13 -8.74 8.99
CA ALA A 211 -11.66 -9.36 10.22
C ALA A 211 -12.16 -8.33 11.25
N HIS A 212 -11.64 -7.11 11.25
CA HIS A 212 -12.16 -6.03 12.08
C HIS A 212 -13.46 -5.42 11.53
N LEU A 213 -13.64 -5.44 10.20
CA LEU A 213 -14.85 -4.88 9.57
C LEU A 213 -16.03 -5.84 9.59
N GLU A 214 -15.79 -7.13 9.51
CA GLU A 214 -16.85 -8.15 9.45
C GLU A 214 -17.88 -8.04 10.58
N PRO A 215 -17.51 -7.97 11.88
CA PRO A 215 -18.49 -7.78 12.96
C PRO A 215 -19.20 -6.43 12.88
N ILE A 216 -18.60 -5.39 12.30
CA ILE A 216 -19.23 -4.08 12.13
C ILE A 216 -20.22 -4.09 10.98
N GLU A 217 -19.89 -4.76 9.88
CA GLU A 217 -20.82 -5.03 8.78
C GLU A 217 -22.07 -5.75 9.30
N ALA A 218 -21.91 -6.73 10.21
CA ALA A 218 -23.02 -7.45 10.82
C ALA A 218 -23.93 -6.54 11.68
N LEU A 219 -23.42 -5.47 12.28
CA LEU A 219 -24.26 -4.48 12.97
C LEU A 219 -25.20 -3.75 11.99
N VAL A 220 -24.83 -3.64 10.71
CA VAL A 220 -25.66 -3.01 9.68
C VAL A 220 -26.61 -4.02 9.05
N SER A 221 -26.09 -5.17 8.58
CA SER A 221 -26.78 -6.09 7.69
C SER A 221 -27.43 -7.29 8.39
N ASP A 222 -27.00 -7.65 9.62
CA ASP A 222 -27.48 -8.83 10.36
C ASP A 222 -27.57 -8.51 11.87
N TRP A 223 -28.37 -7.51 12.19
CA TRP A 223 -28.55 -7.07 13.57
C TRP A 223 -29.36 -8.06 14.40
N ARG A 224 -28.77 -8.56 15.48
CA ARG A 224 -29.41 -9.49 16.44
C ARG A 224 -29.26 -9.05 17.89
N GLY A 225 -28.99 -7.75 18.13
CA GLY A 225 -28.71 -7.24 19.46
C GLY A 225 -27.25 -7.39 19.90
N GLN A 226 -26.31 -7.51 18.95
CA GLN A 226 -24.88 -7.62 19.25
C GLN A 226 -24.40 -6.40 20.05
N GLY A 227 -23.51 -6.66 21.01
CA GLY A 227 -22.84 -5.62 21.77
C GLY A 227 -21.82 -4.83 20.96
N HIS A 228 -21.11 -3.95 21.65
CA HIS A 228 -20.05 -3.14 21.02
C HIS A 228 -18.87 -4.00 20.57
N THR A 229 -18.33 -3.67 19.41
CA THR A 229 -17.06 -4.21 18.89
C THR A 229 -15.93 -3.26 19.25
N SER A 230 -14.86 -3.79 19.86
CA SER A 230 -13.63 -3.03 20.17
C SER A 230 -12.62 -3.18 19.05
N LEU A 231 -12.02 -2.05 18.67
CA LEU A 231 -11.09 -1.94 17.54
C LEU A 231 -9.72 -1.42 17.98
N PRO A 232 -8.69 -1.57 17.14
CA PRO A 232 -7.38 -0.95 17.36
C PRO A 232 -7.50 0.55 17.67
N GLY A 233 -6.64 1.04 18.56
CA GLY A 233 -6.69 2.44 19.03
C GLY A 233 -7.75 2.70 20.08
N GLY A 234 -8.43 1.67 20.62
CA GLY A 234 -9.45 1.81 21.66
C GLY A 234 -10.80 2.35 21.15
N VAL A 235 -11.01 2.39 19.85
CA VAL A 235 -12.30 2.75 19.25
C VAL A 235 -13.31 1.64 19.52
N LYS A 236 -14.54 2.02 19.93
CA LYS A 236 -15.67 1.10 20.09
C LYS A 236 -16.77 1.46 19.11
N VAL A 237 -17.34 0.44 18.47
CA VAL A 237 -18.43 0.59 17.49
C VAL A 237 -19.62 -0.23 17.95
N GLY A 238 -20.81 0.35 17.97
CA GLY A 238 -22.05 -0.33 18.35
C GLY A 238 -23.25 0.24 17.61
N ARG A 239 -24.35 -0.51 17.59
CA ARG A 239 -25.63 -0.04 17.05
C ARG A 239 -26.56 0.36 18.19
N ILE A 240 -27.01 1.61 18.18
CA ILE A 240 -27.88 2.20 19.18
C ILE A 240 -29.03 2.93 18.48
N SER A 241 -30.27 2.61 18.78
CA SER A 241 -31.46 3.30 18.26
C SER A 241 -31.46 3.52 16.73
N GLY A 242 -31.05 2.49 15.97
CA GLY A 242 -31.04 2.57 14.50
C GLY A 242 -29.84 3.36 13.92
N ARG A 243 -28.86 3.68 14.73
CA ARG A 243 -27.63 4.39 14.34
C ARG A 243 -26.39 3.57 14.68
N LEU A 244 -25.37 3.68 13.87
CA LEU A 244 -24.05 3.15 14.16
C LEU A 244 -23.27 4.22 14.92
N SER A 245 -23.00 3.97 16.19
CA SER A 245 -22.29 4.89 17.07
C SER A 245 -20.83 4.44 17.23
N LEU A 246 -19.90 5.39 16.99
CA LEU A 246 -18.46 5.18 17.16
C LEU A 246 -17.96 6.09 18.31
N SER A 247 -17.30 5.51 19.29
CA SER A 247 -16.70 6.27 20.38
C SER A 247 -15.18 6.41 20.19
N LYS A 248 -14.67 7.63 20.42
CA LYS A 248 -13.24 7.86 20.53
C LYS A 248 -12.67 7.15 21.77
N PRO A 249 -11.38 6.77 21.73
CA PRO A 249 -10.72 6.28 22.94
C PRO A 249 -10.85 7.32 24.06
N GLN A 250 -11.31 6.91 25.23
CA GLN A 250 -11.21 7.79 26.40
C GLN A 250 -9.74 7.89 26.79
N PRO A 251 -9.19 9.08 27.03
CA PRO A 251 -7.87 9.19 27.65
C PRO A 251 -7.94 8.44 28.97
N ASN A 252 -6.95 7.56 29.23
CA ASN A 252 -6.85 6.81 30.48
C ASN A 252 -7.10 7.76 31.66
N GLN A 253 -8.22 7.60 32.34
CA GLN A 253 -8.33 8.13 33.69
C GLN A 253 -7.41 7.28 34.55
N PRO A 254 -6.47 7.87 35.29
CA PRO A 254 -5.66 7.10 36.23
C PRO A 254 -6.63 6.42 37.19
N GLU A 255 -6.51 5.11 37.33
CA GLU A 255 -7.23 4.33 38.33
C GLU A 255 -6.99 5.00 39.71
N LYS A 256 -8.11 5.31 40.40
CA LYS A 256 -8.07 5.84 41.75
C LYS A 256 -7.83 4.74 42.75
#